data_22e8a6b4a4390e6d8d1509a0957775fd
#
_entry.id   22e8a6b4a4390e6d8d1509a0957775fd
#
_cell.length_a   1.000
_cell.length_b   1.000
_cell.length_c   1.000
_cell.angle_alpha   90.00
_cell.angle_beta   90.00
_cell.angle_gamma   90.00
#
_symmetry.space_group_name_H-M   'P 1'
#
loop_
_entity.id
_entity.type
_entity.pdbx_description
1 polymer ?
#
loop_
_entity_poly.entity_id
_entity_poly.type
_entity_poly.pdbx_seq_one_letter_code
_entity_poly.pdbx_strand_id
1 'polypeptide(L)'
;MLRYRLEGSGAPLLLIHGWGVTYTIWQNLAPLLRPHFQLIMIELPGIGGSPEVDPERPYYPACAEAIEEVRQALGIEQWSILAYSSGTRAAEAYVQRYPYNVTRAIFLCPIYLTELCSLALRLLNTAHPSQTLTNWLFSDWRLYGLVLALGFNGRRNDYTHIWKNEIELQPVDILTRMLCELPGKGRAPFELPAVPTLFIWGSRDALTARPRPLRPNDVVIPANHSAPMLAAHHVAEAVIPFLTEGRLVTTYNRWKRAHYGRDKEMTQDRARLLSRLHITAHRRFALRGKKMVQR
;
A
#
# COMPACT_ATOMS: atom_id res chain seq x y z
N MET A 1 5.57 12.30 16.95
CA MET A 1 6.30 11.36 16.07
C MET A 1 5.38 10.21 15.68
N LEU A 2 5.38 9.80 14.41
CA LEU A 2 4.56 8.69 13.89
C LEU A 2 4.92 7.36 14.56
N ARG A 3 3.95 6.45 14.63
CA ARG A 3 4.21 5.05 14.97
C ARG A 3 4.92 4.37 13.79
N TYR A 4 5.86 3.50 14.11
CA TYR A 4 6.56 2.70 13.11
C TYR A 4 6.95 1.33 13.66
N ARG A 5 7.24 0.42 12.76
CA ARG A 5 7.78 -0.91 13.04
C ARG A 5 9.09 -1.09 12.27
N LEU A 6 10.10 -1.68 12.92
CA LEU A 6 11.38 -2.00 12.30
C LEU A 6 11.51 -3.49 12.09
N GLU A 7 11.97 -3.90 10.90
CA GLU A 7 12.30 -5.28 10.57
C GLU A 7 13.53 -5.34 9.66
N GLY A 8 14.34 -6.39 9.78
CA GLY A 8 15.52 -6.59 8.95
C GLY A 8 16.71 -5.70 9.33
N SER A 9 17.71 -5.69 8.46
CA SER A 9 18.94 -4.92 8.61
C SER A 9 19.49 -4.53 7.24
N GLY A 10 20.47 -3.59 7.22
CA GLY A 10 21.08 -3.10 5.97
C GLY A 10 20.61 -1.71 5.58
N ALA A 11 20.57 -1.42 4.27
CA ALA A 11 20.16 -0.12 3.77
C ALA A 11 18.73 0.23 4.18
N PRO A 12 18.45 1.44 4.72
CA PRO A 12 17.13 1.79 5.21
C PRO A 12 16.12 1.98 4.07
N LEU A 13 14.96 1.35 4.23
CA LEU A 13 13.83 1.41 3.30
C LEU A 13 12.57 1.81 4.06
N LEU A 14 12.11 3.04 3.83
CA LEU A 14 10.84 3.53 4.33
C LEU A 14 9.68 2.94 3.54
N LEU A 15 8.69 2.34 4.22
CA LEU A 15 7.46 1.84 3.64
C LEU A 15 6.27 2.69 4.08
N ILE A 16 5.55 3.27 3.11
CA ILE A 16 4.41 4.17 3.33
C ILE A 16 3.15 3.50 2.79
N HIS A 17 2.22 3.14 3.68
CA HIS A 17 0.96 2.48 3.33
C HIS A 17 -0.03 3.42 2.62
N GLY A 18 -1.12 2.84 2.09
CA GLY A 18 -2.20 3.56 1.42
C GLY A 18 -3.37 3.91 2.35
N TRP A 19 -4.45 4.38 1.74
CA TRP A 19 -5.70 4.74 2.41
C TRP A 19 -6.34 3.55 3.13
N GLY A 20 -6.78 3.80 4.36
CA GLY A 20 -7.60 2.88 5.14
C GLY A 20 -6.89 1.61 5.64
N VAL A 21 -5.58 1.51 5.46
CA VAL A 21 -4.77 0.39 5.94
C VAL A 21 -3.61 0.89 6.78
N THR A 22 -3.02 -0.01 7.56
CA THR A 22 -1.83 0.24 8.38
C THR A 22 -0.61 -0.43 7.74
N TYR A 23 0.50 -0.52 8.48
CA TYR A 23 1.68 -1.29 8.02
C TYR A 23 1.37 -2.78 7.77
N THR A 24 0.22 -3.29 8.20
CA THR A 24 -0.21 -4.67 7.94
C THR A 24 -0.36 -5.00 6.45
N ILE A 25 -0.55 -3.98 5.60
CA ILE A 25 -0.57 -4.14 4.13
C ILE A 25 0.73 -4.79 3.62
N TRP A 26 1.83 -4.65 4.33
CA TRP A 26 3.15 -5.16 3.99
C TRP A 26 3.41 -6.60 4.43
N GLN A 27 2.46 -7.26 5.14
CA GLN A 27 2.65 -8.57 5.77
C GLN A 27 3.18 -9.66 4.84
N ASN A 28 2.85 -9.64 3.54
CA ASN A 28 3.35 -10.59 2.55
C ASN A 28 4.61 -10.09 1.82
N LEU A 29 4.83 -8.79 1.78
CA LEU A 29 5.98 -8.19 1.09
C LEU A 29 7.18 -8.02 2.03
N ALA A 30 6.97 -7.65 3.28
CA ALA A 30 8.05 -7.43 4.24
C ALA A 30 8.97 -8.65 4.42
N PRO A 31 8.46 -9.90 4.51
CA PRO A 31 9.33 -11.09 4.56
C PRO A 31 10.26 -11.27 3.37
N LEU A 32 9.90 -10.71 2.20
CA LEU A 32 10.70 -10.77 0.98
C LEU A 32 11.76 -9.67 0.92
N LEU A 33 11.50 -8.52 1.56
CA LEU A 33 12.39 -7.35 1.54
C LEU A 33 13.37 -7.32 2.72
N ARG A 34 12.96 -7.76 3.91
CA ARG A 34 13.79 -7.70 5.14
C ARG A 34 15.14 -8.44 5.07
N PRO A 35 15.37 -9.46 4.20
CA PRO A 35 16.69 -10.02 4.03
C PRO A 35 17.70 -9.08 3.34
N HIS A 36 17.19 -8.01 2.70
CA HIS A 36 17.98 -7.08 1.89
C HIS A 36 18.05 -5.66 2.47
N PHE A 37 17.06 -5.29 3.32
CA PHE A 37 16.88 -3.91 3.79
C PHE A 37 16.48 -3.86 5.26
N GLN A 38 16.84 -2.78 5.93
CA GLN A 38 16.20 -2.36 7.17
C GLN A 38 14.87 -1.68 6.80
N LEU A 39 13.76 -2.34 7.08
CA LEU A 39 12.42 -1.83 6.79
C LEU A 39 11.93 -0.92 7.91
N ILE A 40 11.52 0.30 7.56
CA ILE A 40 10.86 1.26 8.44
C ILE A 40 9.41 1.38 7.96
N MET A 41 8.49 0.65 8.58
CA MET A 41 7.07 0.63 8.21
C MET A 41 6.32 1.61 9.09
N ILE A 42 5.99 2.79 8.58
CA ILE A 42 5.28 3.83 9.32
C ILE A 42 3.77 3.67 9.24
N GLU A 43 3.06 4.23 10.20
CA GLU A 43 1.64 4.54 10.14
C GLU A 43 1.47 6.05 9.91
N LEU A 44 0.76 6.42 8.84
CA LEU A 44 0.55 7.82 8.49
C LEU A 44 -0.22 8.56 9.58
N PRO A 45 -0.16 9.90 9.64
CA PRO A 45 -0.83 10.69 10.67
C PRO A 45 -2.32 10.33 10.83
N GLY A 46 -2.76 10.12 12.08
CA GLY A 46 -4.13 9.73 12.42
C GLY A 46 -4.51 8.29 12.09
N ILE A 47 -3.60 7.49 11.52
CA ILE A 47 -3.83 6.08 11.18
C ILE A 47 -3.08 5.18 12.17
N GLY A 48 -3.70 4.03 12.53
CA GLY A 48 -3.06 2.98 13.34
C GLY A 48 -2.57 3.42 14.72
N GLY A 49 -3.03 4.58 15.20
CA GLY A 49 -2.62 5.20 16.46
C GLY A 49 -1.40 6.11 16.35
N SER A 50 -0.99 6.50 15.14
CA SER A 50 -0.12 7.66 14.93
C SER A 50 -0.83 8.94 15.33
N PRO A 51 -0.12 9.96 15.91
CA PRO A 51 -0.68 11.26 16.16
C PRO A 51 -1.22 11.88 14.89
N GLU A 52 -2.28 12.66 14.99
CA GLU A 52 -2.81 13.45 13.89
C GLU A 52 -1.89 14.65 13.60
N VAL A 53 -1.97 15.14 12.36
CA VAL A 53 -1.41 16.44 11.98
C VAL A 53 -2.50 17.50 12.07
N ASP A 54 -2.09 18.77 12.20
CA ASP A 54 -2.98 19.92 12.26
C ASP A 54 -4.08 19.81 11.17
N PRO A 55 -5.37 19.83 11.54
CA PRO A 55 -6.48 19.70 10.61
C PRO A 55 -6.59 20.87 9.62
N GLU A 56 -6.08 22.04 9.99
CA GLU A 56 -6.10 23.25 9.14
C GLU A 56 -5.02 23.22 8.03
N ARG A 57 -4.07 22.29 8.10
CA ARG A 57 -3.00 22.15 7.11
C ARG A 57 -3.33 21.08 6.08
N PRO A 58 -2.88 21.21 4.81
CA PRO A 58 -3.00 20.12 3.83
C PRO A 58 -2.36 18.84 4.34
N TYR A 59 -3.10 17.71 4.26
CA TYR A 59 -2.71 16.44 4.88
C TYR A 59 -1.38 15.88 4.35
N TYR A 60 -1.24 15.74 3.03
CA TYR A 60 -0.05 15.12 2.45
C TYR A 60 1.24 15.94 2.64
N PRO A 61 1.22 17.28 2.50
CA PRO A 61 2.36 18.11 2.88
C PRO A 61 2.72 17.99 4.38
N ALA A 62 1.73 17.94 5.27
CA ALA A 62 1.97 17.74 6.70
C ALA A 62 2.54 16.34 7.02
N CYS A 63 2.15 15.30 6.26
CA CYS A 63 2.76 13.98 6.35
C CYS A 63 4.28 14.02 6.09
N ALA A 64 4.74 14.86 5.16
CA ALA A 64 6.16 14.97 4.83
C ALA A 64 7.00 15.42 6.04
N GLU A 65 6.50 16.36 6.84
CA GLU A 65 7.18 16.80 8.06
C GLU A 65 7.21 15.70 9.12
N ALA A 66 6.07 15.04 9.34
CA ALA A 66 5.98 13.94 10.31
C ALA A 66 6.87 12.74 9.93
N ILE A 67 7.05 12.47 8.64
CA ILE A 67 7.98 11.46 8.11
C ILE A 67 9.44 11.88 8.38
N GLU A 68 9.77 13.16 8.20
CA GLU A 68 11.10 13.68 8.47
C GLU A 68 11.47 13.57 9.96
N GLU A 69 10.52 13.80 10.87
CA GLU A 69 10.72 13.59 12.29
C GLU A 69 11.14 12.13 12.61
N VAL A 70 10.55 11.15 11.94
CA VAL A 70 10.92 9.73 12.11
C VAL A 70 12.35 9.48 11.62
N ARG A 71 12.72 10.01 10.46
CA ARG A 71 14.08 9.86 9.91
C ARG A 71 15.13 10.41 10.88
N GLN A 72 14.91 11.62 11.38
CA GLN A 72 15.80 12.29 12.33
C GLN A 72 15.90 11.52 13.65
N ALA A 73 14.77 11.08 14.20
CA ALA A 73 14.73 10.30 15.44
C ALA A 73 15.48 8.97 15.35
N LEU A 74 15.50 8.36 14.15
CA LEU A 74 16.25 7.13 13.88
C LEU A 74 17.72 7.37 13.53
N GLY A 75 18.17 8.62 13.40
CA GLY A 75 19.54 8.96 13.00
C GLY A 75 19.89 8.51 11.58
N ILE A 76 18.89 8.34 10.71
CA ILE A 76 19.08 7.91 9.32
C ILE A 76 19.48 9.12 8.48
N GLU A 77 20.64 9.07 7.82
CA GLU A 77 21.08 10.15 6.93
C GLU A 77 20.24 10.22 5.66
N GLN A 78 20.09 9.10 4.98
CA GLN A 78 19.28 8.93 3.77
C GLN A 78 18.59 7.57 3.76
N TRP A 79 17.45 7.49 3.14
CA TRP A 79 16.72 6.24 2.92
C TRP A 79 16.17 6.11 1.50
N SER A 80 15.85 4.90 1.09
CA SER A 80 14.97 4.67 -0.05
C SER A 80 13.51 4.65 0.42
N ILE A 81 12.58 4.92 -0.49
CA ILE A 81 11.13 4.95 -0.19
C ILE A 81 10.39 3.95 -1.08
N LEU A 82 9.50 3.16 -0.48
CA LEU A 82 8.46 2.39 -1.16
C LEU A 82 7.10 2.85 -0.66
N ALA A 83 6.37 3.56 -1.48
CA ALA A 83 5.04 4.07 -1.14
C ALA A 83 3.96 3.39 -1.97
N TYR A 84 2.81 3.12 -1.34
CA TYR A 84 1.69 2.42 -1.95
C TYR A 84 0.44 3.29 -1.99
N SER A 85 -0.27 3.25 -3.14
CA SER A 85 -1.60 3.86 -3.31
C SER A 85 -1.60 5.35 -2.92
N SER A 86 -2.51 5.80 -2.03
CA SER A 86 -2.55 7.18 -1.54
C SER A 86 -1.28 7.60 -0.79
N GLY A 87 -0.56 6.67 -0.17
CA GLY A 87 0.75 6.93 0.45
C GLY A 87 1.78 7.47 -0.54
N THR A 88 1.59 7.24 -1.85
CA THR A 88 2.43 7.84 -2.89
C THR A 88 2.34 9.37 -2.92
N ARG A 89 1.25 9.97 -2.43
CA ARG A 89 1.13 11.42 -2.29
C ARG A 89 1.91 11.96 -1.11
N ALA A 90 1.93 11.22 0.00
CA ALA A 90 2.80 11.56 1.13
C ALA A 90 4.29 11.44 0.73
N ALA A 91 4.66 10.39 -0.01
CA ALA A 91 6.00 10.21 -0.55
C ALA A 91 6.38 11.32 -1.54
N GLU A 92 5.49 11.71 -2.45
CA GLU A 92 5.70 12.83 -3.38
C GLU A 92 6.00 14.13 -2.62
N ALA A 93 5.16 14.47 -1.65
CA ALA A 93 5.35 15.66 -0.82
C ALA A 93 6.69 15.62 -0.06
N TYR A 94 7.05 14.44 0.46
CA TYR A 94 8.32 14.24 1.15
C TYR A 94 9.52 14.40 0.22
N VAL A 95 9.52 13.76 -0.95
CA VAL A 95 10.60 13.85 -1.94
C VAL A 95 10.75 15.27 -2.48
N GLN A 96 9.65 16.00 -2.68
CA GLN A 96 9.70 17.40 -3.11
C GLN A 96 10.34 18.31 -2.05
N ARG A 97 10.06 18.06 -0.77
CA ARG A 97 10.55 18.89 0.33
C ARG A 97 11.96 18.52 0.79
N TYR A 98 12.29 17.22 0.75
CA TYR A 98 13.55 16.67 1.28
C TYR A 98 14.28 15.77 0.25
N PRO A 99 14.55 16.25 -0.97
CA PRO A 99 15.08 15.41 -2.05
C PRO A 99 16.46 14.80 -1.71
N TYR A 100 17.26 15.49 -0.93
CA TYR A 100 18.61 15.05 -0.55
C TYR A 100 18.61 13.92 0.50
N ASN A 101 17.47 13.69 1.16
CA ASN A 101 17.31 12.63 2.16
C ASN A 101 16.83 11.31 1.52
N VAL A 102 16.60 11.29 0.19
CA VAL A 102 16.04 10.14 -0.54
C VAL A 102 17.01 9.66 -1.59
N THR A 103 17.48 8.42 -1.47
CA THR A 103 18.37 7.78 -2.43
C THR A 103 17.63 7.28 -3.66
N ARG A 104 16.47 6.66 -3.49
CA ARG A 104 15.58 6.15 -4.53
C ARG A 104 14.12 6.16 -4.06
N ALA A 105 13.18 6.35 -4.97
CA ALA A 105 11.75 6.32 -4.68
C ALA A 105 11.03 5.29 -5.55
N ILE A 106 10.12 4.53 -4.93
CA ILE A 106 9.26 3.54 -5.61
C ILE A 106 7.80 3.86 -5.32
N PHE A 107 7.02 4.04 -6.37
CA PHE A 107 5.59 4.30 -6.32
C PHE A 107 4.84 3.06 -6.80
N LEU A 108 4.23 2.32 -5.87
CA LEU A 108 3.47 1.10 -6.12
C LEU A 108 1.98 1.42 -6.23
N CYS A 109 1.36 1.08 -7.36
CA CYS A 109 -0.03 1.41 -7.66
C CYS A 109 -0.34 2.89 -7.36
N PRO A 110 0.46 3.84 -7.89
CA PRO A 110 0.39 5.25 -7.50
C PRO A 110 -0.98 5.83 -7.85
N ILE A 111 -1.43 6.77 -7.02
CA ILE A 111 -2.74 7.42 -7.21
C ILE A 111 -2.69 8.37 -8.41
N TYR A 112 -3.02 7.79 -9.55
CA TYR A 112 -3.41 8.45 -10.78
C TYR A 112 -4.77 7.88 -11.17
N LEU A 113 -5.83 8.47 -10.64
CA LEU A 113 -7.16 7.88 -10.63
C LEU A 113 -7.74 7.72 -12.04
N THR A 114 -8.50 6.63 -12.24
CA THR A 114 -9.34 6.47 -13.43
C THR A 114 -10.40 7.57 -13.51
N GLU A 115 -10.97 7.80 -14.67
CA GLU A 115 -12.00 8.84 -14.86
C GLU A 115 -13.18 8.65 -13.92
N LEU A 116 -13.64 7.42 -13.77
CA LEU A 116 -14.76 7.09 -12.89
C LEU A 116 -14.45 7.41 -11.42
N CYS A 117 -13.27 7.02 -10.94
CA CYS A 117 -12.85 7.29 -9.56
C CYS A 117 -12.64 8.79 -9.33
N SER A 118 -12.07 9.51 -10.30
CA SER A 118 -11.92 10.96 -10.23
C SER A 118 -13.27 11.69 -10.18
N LEU A 119 -14.25 11.25 -10.96
CA LEU A 119 -15.60 11.83 -10.95
C LEU A 119 -16.27 11.59 -9.59
N ALA A 120 -16.20 10.36 -9.07
CA ALA A 120 -16.75 10.02 -7.76
C ALA A 120 -16.16 10.90 -6.64
N LEU A 121 -14.83 11.09 -6.62
CA LEU A 121 -14.18 11.98 -5.65
C LEU A 121 -14.57 13.43 -5.81
N ARG A 122 -14.73 13.94 -7.04
CA ARG A 122 -15.23 15.32 -7.27
C ARG A 122 -16.62 15.50 -6.70
N LEU A 123 -17.53 14.56 -6.92
CA LEU A 123 -18.88 14.62 -6.38
C LEU A 123 -18.87 14.60 -4.84
N LEU A 124 -18.01 13.81 -4.23
CA LEU A 124 -17.80 13.81 -2.77
C LEU A 124 -17.29 15.17 -2.28
N ASN A 125 -16.30 15.76 -2.95
CA ASN A 125 -15.71 17.03 -2.56
C ASN A 125 -16.66 18.22 -2.74
N THR A 126 -17.49 18.24 -3.79
CA THR A 126 -18.46 19.34 -4.01
C THR A 126 -19.64 19.28 -3.06
N ALA A 127 -19.97 18.11 -2.54
CA ALA A 127 -21.11 17.94 -1.64
C ALA A 127 -20.81 18.39 -0.19
N HIS A 128 -19.57 18.79 0.16
CA HIS A 128 -19.14 18.95 1.56
C HIS A 128 -19.79 17.85 2.40
N PRO A 129 -19.30 16.62 2.35
CA PRO A 129 -20.05 15.48 2.87
C PRO A 129 -20.39 15.75 4.33
N SER A 130 -21.70 15.89 4.58
CA SER A 130 -22.17 15.97 5.96
C SER A 130 -21.68 14.72 6.69
N GLN A 131 -21.41 14.80 7.97
CA GLN A 131 -21.06 13.64 8.82
C GLN A 131 -21.98 12.44 8.51
N THR A 132 -23.25 12.71 8.23
CA THR A 132 -24.26 11.73 7.85
C THR A 132 -23.95 11.01 6.55
N LEU A 133 -23.51 11.72 5.50
CA LEU A 133 -23.14 11.10 4.22
C LEU A 133 -21.87 10.27 4.34
N THR A 134 -20.90 10.77 5.09
CA THR A 134 -19.65 10.05 5.38
C THR A 134 -19.95 8.77 6.15
N ASN A 135 -20.72 8.85 7.23
CA ASN A 135 -21.14 7.68 7.99
C ASN A 135 -21.95 6.68 7.14
N TRP A 136 -22.77 7.18 6.21
CA TRP A 136 -23.54 6.35 5.29
C TRP A 136 -22.65 5.61 4.29
N LEU A 137 -21.60 6.27 3.74
CA LEU A 137 -20.62 5.67 2.84
C LEU A 137 -19.79 4.59 3.53
N PHE A 138 -19.42 4.83 4.79
CA PHE A 138 -18.64 3.91 5.62
C PHE A 138 -19.49 2.90 6.38
N SER A 139 -20.81 2.79 6.09
CA SER A 139 -21.61 1.72 6.66
C SER A 139 -21.14 0.35 6.16
N ASP A 140 -21.24 -0.65 7.01
CA ASP A 140 -20.62 -1.98 6.90
C ASP A 140 -20.65 -2.61 5.48
N TRP A 141 -21.86 -2.77 4.91
CA TRP A 141 -21.98 -3.43 3.61
C TRP A 141 -21.49 -2.58 2.42
N ARG A 142 -21.55 -1.24 2.51
CA ARG A 142 -21.08 -0.32 1.46
C ARG A 142 -19.57 -0.25 1.44
N LEU A 143 -18.96 -0.13 2.61
CA LEU A 143 -17.52 -0.19 2.75
C LEU A 143 -16.96 -1.51 2.21
N TYR A 144 -17.60 -2.63 2.56
CA TYR A 144 -17.20 -3.93 2.06
C TYR A 144 -17.32 -4.02 0.53
N GLY A 145 -18.42 -3.51 -0.05
CA GLY A 145 -18.59 -3.41 -1.50
C GLY A 145 -17.52 -2.57 -2.18
N LEU A 146 -17.18 -1.42 -1.58
CA LEU A 146 -16.12 -0.53 -2.06
C LEU A 146 -14.75 -1.21 -2.02
N VAL A 147 -14.40 -1.85 -0.91
CA VAL A 147 -13.15 -2.60 -0.75
C VAL A 147 -13.04 -3.71 -1.79
N LEU A 148 -14.11 -4.48 -1.99
CA LEU A 148 -14.16 -5.52 -3.02
C LEU A 148 -13.97 -4.95 -4.42
N ALA A 149 -14.70 -3.89 -4.76
CA ALA A 149 -14.67 -3.32 -6.10
C ALA A 149 -13.30 -2.71 -6.44
N LEU A 150 -12.78 -1.87 -5.56
CA LEU A 150 -11.56 -1.09 -5.82
C LEU A 150 -10.29 -1.88 -5.52
N GLY A 151 -10.25 -2.56 -4.39
CA GLY A 151 -9.04 -3.26 -3.94
C GLY A 151 -8.85 -4.63 -4.58
N PHE A 152 -9.94 -5.34 -4.85
CA PHE A 152 -9.91 -6.76 -5.24
C PHE A 152 -10.65 -7.07 -6.54
N ASN A 153 -11.05 -6.07 -7.31
CA ASN A 153 -11.79 -6.22 -8.57
C ASN A 153 -13.08 -7.06 -8.42
N GLY A 154 -13.79 -6.87 -7.32
CA GLY A 154 -15.02 -7.61 -7.00
C GLY A 154 -14.83 -9.06 -6.57
N ARG A 155 -13.60 -9.54 -6.39
CA ARG A 155 -13.29 -10.92 -5.99
C ARG A 155 -13.01 -11.04 -4.51
N ARG A 156 -13.76 -11.88 -3.82
CA ARG A 156 -13.50 -12.23 -2.42
C ARG A 156 -12.26 -13.12 -2.30
N ASN A 157 -11.46 -12.89 -1.27
CA ASN A 157 -10.32 -13.71 -0.87
C ASN A 157 -10.05 -13.52 0.63
N ASP A 158 -9.06 -14.22 1.17
CA ASP A 158 -8.76 -14.21 2.62
C ASP A 158 -8.34 -12.83 3.15
N TYR A 159 -7.93 -11.90 2.29
CA TYR A 159 -7.48 -10.55 2.68
C TYR A 159 -8.59 -9.51 2.64
N THR A 160 -9.74 -9.78 1.98
CA THR A 160 -10.83 -8.80 1.86
C THR A 160 -11.44 -8.44 3.21
N HIS A 161 -11.56 -9.42 4.11
CA HIS A 161 -12.06 -9.19 5.46
C HIS A 161 -11.02 -8.46 6.34
N ILE A 162 -9.74 -8.81 6.18
CA ILE A 162 -8.66 -8.15 6.92
C ILE A 162 -8.65 -6.67 6.57
N TRP A 163 -8.68 -6.34 5.27
CA TRP A 163 -8.67 -4.94 4.84
C TRP A 163 -9.91 -4.18 5.26
N LYS A 164 -11.11 -4.81 5.16
CA LYS A 164 -12.34 -4.21 5.67
C LYS A 164 -12.21 -3.84 7.14
N ASN A 165 -11.78 -4.78 7.98
CA ASN A 165 -11.62 -4.56 9.41
C ASN A 165 -10.57 -3.46 9.72
N GLU A 166 -9.48 -3.41 8.97
CA GLU A 166 -8.48 -2.35 9.09
C GLU A 166 -9.09 -0.97 8.84
N ILE A 167 -9.88 -0.81 7.77
CA ILE A 167 -10.55 0.46 7.44
C ILE A 167 -11.53 0.86 8.54
N GLU A 168 -12.32 -0.09 9.06
CA GLU A 168 -13.32 0.18 10.11
C GLU A 168 -12.70 0.64 11.44
N LEU A 169 -11.44 0.32 11.68
CA LEU A 169 -10.70 0.74 12.87
C LEU A 169 -10.12 2.17 12.75
N GLN A 170 -10.12 2.76 11.55
CA GLN A 170 -9.53 4.08 11.35
C GLN A 170 -10.54 5.21 11.57
N PRO A 171 -10.11 6.40 12.03
CA PRO A 171 -10.97 7.56 12.17
C PRO A 171 -11.57 7.99 10.82
N VAL A 172 -12.88 8.15 10.77
CA VAL A 172 -13.62 8.44 9.53
C VAL A 172 -13.27 9.81 8.95
N ASP A 173 -13.04 10.80 9.80
CA ASP A 173 -12.61 12.15 9.42
C ASP A 173 -11.23 12.15 8.75
N ILE A 174 -10.26 11.40 9.29
CA ILE A 174 -8.95 11.22 8.67
C ILE A 174 -9.07 10.51 7.32
N LEU A 175 -9.85 9.42 7.24
CA LEU A 175 -10.08 8.73 5.98
C LEU A 175 -10.72 9.63 4.94
N THR A 176 -11.67 10.46 5.35
CA THR A 176 -12.34 11.43 4.48
C THR A 176 -11.36 12.49 3.99
N ARG A 177 -10.57 13.07 4.90
CA ARG A 177 -9.54 14.07 4.58
C ARG A 177 -8.52 13.53 3.58
N MET A 178 -8.01 12.32 3.80
CA MET A 178 -7.10 11.65 2.87
C MET A 178 -7.68 11.53 1.45
N LEU A 179 -8.97 11.21 1.33
CA LEU A 179 -9.64 11.10 0.03
C LEU A 179 -9.88 12.46 -0.63
N CYS A 180 -10.35 13.45 0.15
CA CYS A 180 -10.66 14.78 -0.36
C CYS A 180 -9.44 15.52 -0.90
N GLU A 181 -8.26 15.24 -0.36
CA GLU A 181 -7.00 15.84 -0.82
C GLU A 181 -6.33 15.04 -1.97
N LEU A 182 -6.93 13.92 -2.43
CA LEU A 182 -6.42 13.25 -3.61
C LEU A 182 -6.64 14.11 -4.87
N PRO A 183 -5.64 14.22 -5.74
CA PRO A 183 -5.77 15.00 -6.97
C PRO A 183 -6.80 14.37 -7.90
N GLY A 184 -7.68 15.20 -8.44
CA GLY A 184 -8.59 14.81 -9.50
C GLY A 184 -7.86 14.51 -10.83
N LYS A 185 -8.62 14.04 -11.81
CA LYS A 185 -8.15 13.81 -13.19
C LYS A 185 -7.44 15.07 -13.75
N GLY A 186 -6.36 14.87 -14.48
CA GLY A 186 -5.68 15.93 -15.23
C GLY A 186 -4.47 16.55 -14.53
N ARG A 187 -4.15 16.13 -13.31
CA ARG A 187 -2.87 16.50 -12.72
C ARG A 187 -1.76 15.74 -13.46
N ALA A 188 -0.72 16.44 -13.85
CA ALA A 188 0.48 15.85 -14.44
C ALA A 188 1.00 14.69 -13.55
N PRO A 189 1.54 13.64 -14.15
CA PRO A 189 2.18 12.59 -13.37
C PRO A 189 3.26 13.24 -12.50
N PHE A 190 3.39 12.73 -11.27
CA PHE A 190 4.35 13.19 -10.25
C PHE A 190 5.53 13.96 -10.82
N GLU A 191 5.60 15.25 -10.53
CA GLU A 191 6.79 16.07 -10.78
C GLU A 191 7.74 15.85 -9.60
N LEU A 192 8.68 14.93 -9.79
CA LEU A 192 9.68 14.63 -8.78
C LEU A 192 10.98 15.32 -9.14
N PRO A 193 11.71 15.87 -8.16
CA PRO A 193 13.10 16.28 -8.36
C PRO A 193 13.94 15.08 -8.83
N ALA A 194 15.20 15.30 -9.20
CA ALA A 194 16.10 14.32 -9.82
C ALA A 194 16.49 13.14 -8.86
N VAL A 195 15.48 12.52 -8.24
CA VAL A 195 15.63 11.29 -7.45
C VAL A 195 15.30 10.11 -8.37
N PRO A 196 16.18 9.09 -8.48
CA PRO A 196 15.89 7.89 -9.26
C PRO A 196 14.58 7.26 -8.79
N THR A 197 13.61 7.16 -9.71
CA THR A 197 12.23 6.77 -9.38
C THR A 197 11.75 5.61 -10.22
N LEU A 198 11.08 4.63 -9.59
CA LEU A 198 10.41 3.51 -10.21
C LEU A 198 8.90 3.59 -9.97
N PHE A 199 8.08 3.42 -11.02
CA PHE A 199 6.64 3.30 -10.89
C PHE A 199 6.21 1.87 -11.21
N ILE A 200 5.49 1.23 -10.28
CA ILE A 200 4.99 -0.15 -10.44
C ILE A 200 3.46 -0.10 -10.56
N TRP A 201 2.95 -0.54 -11.70
CA TRP A 201 1.53 -0.52 -12.06
C TRP A 201 0.94 -1.92 -12.07
N GLY A 202 -0.24 -2.11 -11.50
CA GLY A 202 -1.00 -3.34 -11.65
C GLY A 202 -1.67 -3.42 -13.02
N SER A 203 -1.45 -4.51 -13.76
CA SER A 203 -2.10 -4.69 -15.08
C SER A 203 -3.63 -4.80 -15.00
N ARG A 204 -4.14 -5.17 -13.82
CA ARG A 204 -5.57 -5.36 -13.51
C ARG A 204 -6.04 -4.41 -12.40
N ASP A 205 -5.31 -3.33 -12.15
CA ASP A 205 -5.70 -2.30 -11.20
C ASP A 205 -6.88 -1.50 -11.77
N ALA A 206 -8.03 -1.56 -11.10
CA ALA A 206 -9.25 -0.87 -11.51
C ALA A 206 -9.33 0.58 -10.97
N LEU A 207 -8.54 0.88 -9.94
CA LEU A 207 -8.55 2.19 -9.28
C LEU A 207 -7.65 3.19 -9.99
N THR A 208 -6.49 2.76 -10.48
CA THR A 208 -5.46 3.65 -11.04
C THR A 208 -5.28 3.46 -12.53
N ALA A 209 -5.10 4.58 -13.25
CA ALA A 209 -4.86 4.60 -14.68
C ALA A 209 -3.35 4.77 -14.95
N ARG A 210 -2.70 3.71 -15.45
CA ARG A 210 -1.31 3.82 -15.89
C ARG A 210 -1.18 4.72 -17.13
N PRO A 211 -0.07 5.47 -17.29
CA PRO A 211 0.17 6.30 -18.46
C PRO A 211 0.24 5.49 -19.75
N ARG A 212 -0.12 6.10 -20.87
CA ARG A 212 0.02 5.52 -22.21
C ARG A 212 0.56 6.60 -23.15
N PRO A 213 1.76 6.45 -23.74
CA PRO A 213 2.69 5.32 -23.57
C PRO A 213 3.29 5.24 -22.16
N LEU A 214 3.85 4.07 -21.81
CA LEU A 214 4.60 3.89 -20.56
C LEU A 214 5.90 4.70 -20.64
N ARG A 215 6.31 5.25 -19.49
CA ARG A 215 7.61 5.92 -19.35
C ARG A 215 8.73 4.89 -19.19
N PRO A 216 9.99 5.27 -19.40
CA PRO A 216 11.14 4.35 -19.25
C PRO A 216 11.24 3.70 -17.87
N ASN A 217 10.75 4.38 -16.82
CA ASN A 217 10.76 3.92 -15.43
C ASN A 217 9.41 3.37 -14.95
N ASP A 218 8.51 3.03 -15.85
CA ASP A 218 7.25 2.35 -15.55
C ASP A 218 7.40 0.83 -15.71
N VAL A 219 7.04 0.08 -14.68
CA VAL A 219 6.98 -1.39 -14.68
C VAL A 219 5.52 -1.82 -14.48
N VAL A 220 5.07 -2.80 -15.25
CA VAL A 220 3.71 -3.35 -15.13
C VAL A 220 3.80 -4.79 -14.63
N ILE A 221 3.13 -5.07 -13.50
CA ILE A 221 3.05 -6.41 -12.91
C ILE A 221 1.64 -7.00 -13.02
N PRO A 222 1.47 -8.34 -12.96
CA PRO A 222 0.16 -9.00 -13.06
C PRO A 222 -0.62 -8.90 -11.73
N ALA A 223 -0.96 -7.69 -11.31
CA ALA A 223 -1.63 -7.40 -10.05
C ALA A 223 -2.90 -6.56 -10.25
N ASN A 224 -3.80 -6.64 -9.28
CA ASN A 224 -4.82 -5.63 -9.02
C ASN A 224 -4.28 -4.56 -8.07
N HIS A 225 -5.16 -3.70 -7.54
CA HIS A 225 -4.73 -2.65 -6.60
C HIS A 225 -4.08 -3.19 -5.32
N SER A 226 -4.48 -4.37 -4.83
CA SER A 226 -3.93 -5.02 -3.64
C SER A 226 -2.55 -5.69 -3.88
N ALA A 227 -1.71 -5.11 -4.71
CA ALA A 227 -0.41 -5.66 -5.12
C ALA A 227 0.50 -6.06 -3.95
N PRO A 228 0.65 -5.29 -2.85
CA PRO A 228 1.51 -5.68 -1.73
C PRO A 228 1.10 -7.00 -1.08
N MET A 229 -0.20 -7.31 -1.06
CA MET A 229 -0.75 -8.52 -0.44
C MET A 229 -0.81 -9.69 -1.42
N LEU A 230 -1.33 -9.46 -2.64
CA LEU A 230 -1.69 -10.53 -3.58
C LEU A 230 -0.62 -10.82 -4.62
N ALA A 231 0.32 -9.90 -4.82
CA ALA A 231 1.39 -10.00 -5.82
C ALA A 231 2.76 -9.63 -5.23
N ALA A 232 2.98 -9.90 -3.94
CA ALA A 232 4.18 -9.51 -3.19
C ALA A 232 5.48 -9.96 -3.87
N HIS A 233 5.53 -11.17 -4.45
CA HIS A 233 6.71 -11.66 -5.18
C HIS A 233 7.01 -10.81 -6.41
N HIS A 234 6.00 -10.45 -7.21
CA HIS A 234 6.21 -9.60 -8.38
C HIS A 234 6.65 -8.18 -8.00
N VAL A 235 6.15 -7.67 -6.86
CA VAL A 235 6.61 -6.39 -6.31
C VAL A 235 8.07 -6.49 -5.89
N ALA A 236 8.45 -7.53 -5.12
CA ALA A 236 9.82 -7.74 -4.65
C ALA A 236 10.82 -7.89 -5.80
N GLU A 237 10.44 -8.62 -6.87
CA GLU A 237 11.24 -8.80 -8.09
C GLU A 237 11.52 -7.48 -8.84
N ALA A 238 10.63 -6.49 -8.73
CA ALA A 238 10.87 -5.16 -9.29
C ALA A 238 11.65 -4.26 -8.33
N VAL A 239 11.34 -4.33 -7.02
CA VAL A 239 11.89 -3.47 -5.97
C VAL A 239 13.36 -3.78 -5.69
N ILE A 240 13.70 -5.06 -5.46
CA ILE A 240 15.05 -5.45 -5.02
C ILE A 240 16.12 -5.02 -6.02
N PRO A 241 16.08 -5.39 -7.32
CA PRO A 241 17.10 -5.00 -8.29
C PRO A 241 17.19 -3.49 -8.50
N PHE A 242 16.07 -2.78 -8.40
CA PHE A 242 16.07 -1.33 -8.51
C PHE A 242 16.80 -0.67 -7.35
N LEU A 243 16.56 -1.13 -6.12
CA LEU A 243 17.18 -0.56 -4.93
C LEU A 243 18.65 -0.95 -4.76
N THR A 244 19.04 -2.19 -5.11
CA THR A 244 20.40 -2.70 -4.92
C THR A 244 21.33 -2.37 -6.07
N GLU A 245 20.86 -2.49 -7.32
CA GLU A 245 21.68 -2.40 -8.54
C GLU A 245 21.33 -1.18 -9.41
N GLY A 246 20.28 -0.43 -9.09
CA GLY A 246 19.72 0.63 -9.96
C GLY A 246 19.10 0.09 -11.27
N ARG A 247 18.84 -1.22 -11.34
CA ARG A 247 18.37 -1.89 -12.53
C ARG A 247 16.84 -1.93 -12.60
N LEU A 248 16.28 -1.49 -13.72
CA LEU A 248 14.86 -1.65 -14.03
C LEU A 248 14.60 -3.03 -14.65
N VAL A 249 13.61 -3.74 -14.11
CA VAL A 249 13.10 -4.97 -14.72
C VAL A 249 12.15 -4.59 -15.85
N THR A 250 12.69 -4.45 -17.04
CA THR A 250 12.05 -3.75 -18.17
C THR A 250 10.91 -4.47 -18.88
N THR A 251 10.61 -5.76 -18.61
CA THR A 251 9.46 -6.40 -19.26
C THR A 251 8.91 -7.63 -18.54
N TYR A 252 7.63 -7.55 -18.18
CA TYR A 252 6.75 -8.66 -17.85
C TYR A 252 6.83 -9.83 -18.86
N ASN A 253 6.99 -9.56 -20.13
CA ASN A 253 7.07 -10.58 -21.17
C ASN A 253 8.39 -11.40 -21.17
N ARG A 254 9.51 -10.83 -20.76
CA ARG A 254 10.78 -11.55 -20.58
C ARG A 254 10.74 -12.45 -19.35
N TRP A 255 10.13 -11.97 -18.29
CA TRP A 255 9.93 -12.68 -17.03
C TRP A 255 8.96 -13.86 -17.19
N LYS A 256 7.84 -13.67 -17.90
CA LYS A 256 6.84 -14.73 -18.13
C LYS A 256 7.44 -15.98 -18.80
N ARG A 257 8.42 -15.85 -19.69
CA ARG A 257 9.10 -16.97 -20.32
C ARG A 257 10.07 -17.70 -19.38
N ALA A 258 10.67 -17.00 -18.42
CA ALA A 258 11.69 -17.59 -17.52
C ALA A 258 11.09 -18.28 -16.27
N HIS A 259 9.88 -17.89 -15.84
CA HIS A 259 9.35 -18.25 -14.52
C HIS A 259 8.02 -19.01 -14.54
N TYR A 260 7.38 -19.20 -15.72
CA TYR A 260 6.08 -19.89 -15.84
C TYR A 260 6.11 -21.37 -15.37
N GLY A 261 7.28 -21.97 -15.27
CA GLY A 261 7.48 -23.33 -14.71
C GLY A 261 7.49 -23.37 -13.18
N ARG A 262 8.01 -22.32 -12.53
CA ARG A 262 8.15 -22.27 -11.07
C ARG A 262 6.87 -21.87 -10.32
N ASP A 263 5.99 -21.08 -10.98
CA ASP A 263 4.72 -20.66 -10.36
C ASP A 263 3.76 -21.83 -10.10
N LYS A 264 3.81 -22.90 -10.91
CA LYS A 264 2.98 -24.08 -10.68
C LYS A 264 3.39 -24.86 -9.43
N GLU A 265 4.68 -24.99 -9.14
CA GLU A 265 5.17 -25.66 -7.94
C GLU A 265 4.90 -24.84 -6.68
N MET A 266 5.16 -23.53 -6.70
CA MET A 266 4.88 -22.64 -5.57
C MET A 266 3.40 -22.54 -5.23
N THR A 267 2.50 -22.55 -6.23
CA THR A 267 1.05 -22.54 -5.98
C THR A 267 0.59 -23.83 -5.32
N GLN A 268 1.16 -24.97 -5.69
CA GLN A 268 0.86 -26.26 -5.05
C GLN A 268 1.41 -26.35 -3.62
N ASP A 269 2.62 -25.86 -3.36
CA ASP A 269 3.20 -25.86 -2.01
C ASP A 269 2.49 -24.89 -1.07
N ARG A 270 2.04 -23.75 -1.59
CA ARG A 270 1.23 -22.77 -0.83
C ARG A 270 -0.15 -23.32 -0.51
N ALA A 271 -0.80 -24.01 -1.43
CA ALA A 271 -2.07 -24.70 -1.17
C ALA A 271 -1.90 -25.79 -0.10
N ARG A 272 -0.79 -26.53 -0.12
CA ARG A 272 -0.43 -27.52 0.92
C ARG A 272 -0.14 -26.87 2.28
N LEU A 273 0.51 -25.72 2.31
CA LEU A 273 0.79 -24.99 3.55
C LEU A 273 -0.49 -24.42 4.18
N LEU A 274 -1.36 -23.82 3.38
CA LEU A 274 -2.65 -23.28 3.83
C LEU A 274 -3.59 -24.40 4.31
N SER A 275 -3.63 -25.54 3.64
CA SER A 275 -4.41 -26.68 4.09
C SER A 275 -3.92 -27.23 5.44
N ARG A 276 -2.60 -27.24 5.69
CA ARG A 276 -2.01 -27.65 6.99
C ARG A 276 -2.35 -26.65 8.10
N LEU A 277 -2.35 -25.33 7.81
CA LEU A 277 -2.73 -24.29 8.77
C LEU A 277 -4.22 -24.34 9.10
N HIS A 278 -5.08 -24.61 8.11
CA HIS A 278 -6.53 -24.79 8.32
C HIS A 278 -6.85 -25.99 9.22
N ILE A 279 -6.17 -27.12 9.02
CA ILE A 279 -6.34 -28.32 9.84
C ILE A 279 -5.89 -28.05 11.29
N THR A 280 -4.83 -27.27 11.49
CA THR A 280 -4.32 -26.94 12.84
C THR A 280 -5.27 -25.98 13.58
N ALA A 281 -5.89 -25.02 12.87
CA ALA A 281 -6.88 -24.10 13.44
C ALA A 281 -8.17 -24.85 13.84
N HIS A 282 -8.70 -25.71 12.99
CA HIS A 282 -9.88 -26.51 13.31
C HIS A 282 -9.66 -27.46 14.49
N ARG A 283 -8.47 -28.07 14.64
CA ARG A 283 -8.15 -28.90 15.82
C ARG A 283 -8.08 -28.09 17.12
N ARG A 284 -7.60 -26.85 17.09
CA ARG A 284 -7.56 -25.97 18.28
C ARG A 284 -8.95 -25.50 18.71
N PHE A 285 -9.86 -25.27 17.76
CA PHE A 285 -11.26 -24.90 18.07
C PHE A 285 -12.06 -26.10 18.60
N ALA A 286 -11.88 -27.28 18.04
CA ALA A 286 -12.56 -28.51 18.50
C ALA A 286 -12.13 -28.91 19.92
N LEU A 287 -10.90 -28.66 20.33
CA LEU A 287 -10.39 -28.94 21.68
C LEU A 287 -10.85 -27.91 22.72
N ARG A 288 -11.16 -26.67 22.32
CA ARG A 288 -11.76 -25.67 23.23
C ARG A 288 -13.26 -25.89 23.46
N GLY A 289 -14.00 -26.38 22.46
CA GLY A 289 -15.42 -26.70 22.61
C GLY A 289 -15.71 -27.87 23.56
N LYS A 290 -14.81 -28.83 23.67
CA LYS A 290 -14.97 -29.98 24.60
C LYS A 290 -14.65 -29.67 26.06
N LYS A 291 -14.02 -28.55 26.38
CA LYS A 291 -13.75 -28.12 27.79
C LYS A 291 -14.85 -27.24 28.39
N MET A 292 -15.83 -26.81 27.65
CA MET A 292 -16.95 -25.99 28.15
C MET A 292 -18.25 -26.77 28.42
N VAL A 293 -18.26 -28.08 28.20
CA VAL A 293 -19.46 -28.94 28.45
C VAL A 293 -19.28 -29.83 29.72
N GLN A 294 -18.17 -29.65 30.46
CA GLN A 294 -17.96 -30.34 31.75
C GLN A 294 -17.63 -29.34 32.87
N ARG A 295 -18.53 -28.38 33.09
CA ARG A 295 -18.67 -27.70 34.40
C ARG A 295 -20.11 -27.28 34.61
#